data_9a62f6cfb1eda7617beb530bee9553ea
#
_entry.id   9a62f6cfb1eda7617beb530bee9553ea
#
_cell.length_a   1.000
_cell.length_b   1.000
_cell.length_c   1.000
_cell.angle_alpha   90.00
_cell.angle_beta   90.00
_cell.angle_gamma   90.00
#
_symmetry.space_group_name_H-M   'P 1'
#
loop_
_entity.id
_entity.type
_entity.pdbx_description
1 polymer ?
#
loop_
_entity_poly.entity_id
_entity_poly.type
_entity_poly.pdbx_seq_one_letter_code
_entity_poly.pdbx_strand_id
1 'polypeptide(L)'
;MTSKTEVKYTNPRNCVVRTGEWSDEYTGRTFTVAVQIDIDHIIPRMYAHTHGGDRWMPDKKIQFSNDPLNLMLVEKREIRRKSDRGPSRYMPRDEFKCEYVQLWDVIANKYGIQLESGDRHEIRRVLQGCPVDALDPSITAQ
;
A
#
# COMPACT_ATOMS: atom_id res chain seq x y z
N MET A 1 -6.98 -0.85 -9.34
CA MET A 1 -7.73 0.07 -8.45
C MET A 1 -8.80 0.78 -9.26
N THR A 2 -9.98 0.23 -9.25
CA THR A 2 -11.09 0.72 -10.04
C THR A 2 -12.21 1.21 -9.14
N SER A 3 -12.99 2.19 -9.63
CA SER A 3 -14.20 2.63 -8.97
C SER A 3 -15.26 1.54 -9.04
N LYS A 4 -16.05 1.37 -7.96
CA LYS A 4 -17.17 0.43 -7.90
C LYS A 4 -18.40 0.94 -8.63
N THR A 5 -18.43 2.24 -8.93
CA THR A 5 -19.52 2.90 -9.66
C THR A 5 -18.96 3.66 -10.86
N GLU A 6 -19.87 4.18 -11.68
CA GLU A 6 -19.48 5.01 -12.80
C GLU A 6 -18.65 6.19 -12.33
N VAL A 7 -17.50 6.42 -13.00
CA VAL A 7 -16.62 7.53 -12.70
C VAL A 7 -17.09 8.77 -13.44
N LYS A 8 -17.18 9.90 -12.74
CA LYS A 8 -17.48 11.19 -13.32
C LYS A 8 -16.23 12.08 -13.31
N TYR A 9 -16.09 12.86 -14.36
CA TYR A 9 -14.91 13.69 -14.59
C TYR A 9 -15.22 15.16 -14.40
N THR A 10 -14.19 15.96 -14.11
CA THR A 10 -14.33 17.40 -13.90
C THR A 10 -14.47 18.20 -15.20
N ASN A 11 -14.11 17.60 -16.33
CA ASN A 11 -14.17 18.27 -17.63
C ASN A 11 -14.59 17.29 -18.74
N PRO A 12 -15.03 17.85 -19.92
CA PRO A 12 -15.49 17.01 -21.04
C PRO A 12 -14.43 16.11 -21.68
N ARG A 13 -13.14 16.39 -21.41
CA ARG A 13 -12.02 15.61 -21.95
C ARG A 13 -11.67 14.39 -21.09
N ASN A 14 -12.39 14.16 -20.00
CA ASN A 14 -12.19 13.04 -19.09
C ASN A 14 -10.76 12.93 -18.54
N CYS A 15 -10.10 14.08 -18.32
CA CYS A 15 -8.71 14.11 -17.86
C CYS A 15 -8.58 14.06 -16.33
N VAL A 16 -9.61 14.51 -15.60
CA VAL A 16 -9.58 14.57 -14.13
C VAL A 16 -10.84 13.96 -13.57
N VAL A 17 -10.67 12.90 -12.78
CA VAL A 17 -11.76 12.21 -12.11
C VAL A 17 -12.30 13.06 -10.96
N ARG A 18 -13.61 13.19 -10.87
CA ARG A 18 -14.31 13.93 -9.82
C ARG A 18 -14.98 13.02 -8.81
N THR A 19 -15.81 12.09 -9.28
CA THR A 19 -16.57 11.19 -8.42
C THR A 19 -16.51 9.76 -8.91
N GLY A 20 -16.71 8.83 -8.00
CA GLY A 20 -16.78 7.40 -8.22
C GLY A 20 -17.13 6.73 -6.90
N GLU A 21 -16.74 5.49 -6.72
CA GLU A 21 -16.85 4.81 -5.44
C GLU A 21 -15.63 3.94 -5.22
N TRP A 22 -14.85 4.25 -4.18
CA TRP A 22 -13.63 3.55 -3.84
C TRP A 22 -13.64 3.11 -2.38
N SER A 23 -13.21 1.88 -2.12
CA SER A 23 -13.00 1.40 -0.76
C SER A 23 -11.55 1.62 -0.35
N ASP A 24 -11.37 2.19 0.83
CA ASP A 24 -10.08 2.34 1.47
C ASP A 24 -9.87 1.19 2.46
N GLU A 25 -8.97 0.28 2.14
CA GLU A 25 -8.72 -0.90 2.99
C GLU A 25 -8.05 -0.53 4.32
N TYR A 26 -7.31 0.59 4.37
CA TYR A 26 -6.64 1.00 5.61
C TYR A 26 -7.63 1.44 6.69
N THR A 27 -8.69 2.13 6.31
CA THR A 27 -9.70 2.65 7.25
C THR A 27 -11.00 1.87 7.23
N GLY A 28 -11.24 1.09 6.18
CA GLY A 28 -12.50 0.41 5.96
C GLY A 28 -13.64 1.31 5.45
N ARG A 29 -13.33 2.58 5.16
CA ARG A 29 -14.33 3.55 4.70
C ARG A 29 -14.42 3.57 3.17
N THR A 30 -15.58 3.96 2.68
CA THR A 30 -15.84 4.16 1.25
C THR A 30 -15.86 5.66 0.96
N PHE A 31 -15.20 6.04 -0.13
CA PHE A 31 -15.12 7.41 -0.58
C PHE A 31 -15.71 7.56 -1.97
N THR A 32 -16.39 8.66 -2.20
CA THR A 32 -17.06 8.94 -3.48
C THR A 32 -16.49 10.16 -4.19
N VAL A 33 -15.69 10.96 -3.51
CA VAL A 33 -15.07 12.17 -4.05
C VAL A 33 -13.57 11.93 -4.25
N ALA A 34 -13.12 12.02 -5.49
CA ALA A 34 -11.74 11.66 -5.86
C ALA A 34 -10.69 12.49 -5.13
N VAL A 35 -11.00 13.75 -4.80
CA VAL A 35 -10.03 14.64 -4.13
C VAL A 35 -9.67 14.16 -2.72
N GLN A 36 -10.51 13.29 -2.12
CA GLN A 36 -10.25 12.76 -0.77
C GLN A 36 -9.28 11.57 -0.73
N ILE A 37 -9.01 10.96 -1.88
CA ILE A 37 -8.19 9.76 -1.97
C ILE A 37 -6.97 10.01 -2.85
N ASP A 38 -5.95 9.18 -2.65
CA ASP A 38 -4.76 9.16 -3.48
C ASP A 38 -4.17 7.75 -3.50
N ILE A 39 -3.16 7.54 -4.31
CA ILE A 39 -2.45 6.27 -4.35
C ILE A 39 -1.37 6.28 -3.27
N ASP A 40 -1.42 5.29 -2.40
CA ASP A 40 -0.37 5.04 -1.41
C ASP A 40 0.52 3.89 -1.85
N HIS A 41 1.82 4.02 -1.56
CA HIS A 41 2.76 2.91 -1.66
C HIS A 41 2.77 2.20 -0.32
N ILE A 42 2.46 0.90 -0.30
CA ILE A 42 2.43 0.10 0.94
C ILE A 42 3.79 0.17 1.63
N ILE A 43 4.88 -0.17 0.92
CA ILE A 43 6.22 0.23 1.35
C ILE A 43 6.48 1.61 0.76
N PRO A 44 6.59 2.65 1.61
CA PRO A 44 6.81 4.00 1.11
C PRO A 44 8.08 4.11 0.27
N ARG A 45 8.04 4.92 -0.78
CA ARG A 45 9.22 5.11 -1.64
C ARG A 45 10.43 5.57 -0.85
N MET A 46 10.24 6.47 0.11
CA MET A 46 11.34 6.94 0.96
C MET A 46 11.89 5.84 1.84
N TYR A 47 11.02 4.98 2.38
CA TYR A 47 11.47 3.82 3.15
C TYR A 47 12.36 2.91 2.29
N ALA A 48 11.90 2.55 1.09
CA ALA A 48 12.68 1.74 0.17
C ALA A 48 14.02 2.39 -0.18
N HIS A 49 14.01 3.70 -0.46
CA HIS A 49 15.22 4.46 -0.80
C HIS A 49 16.27 4.39 0.31
N THR A 50 15.86 4.60 1.55
CA THR A 50 16.79 4.61 2.70
C THR A 50 17.18 3.21 3.18
N HIS A 51 16.59 2.16 2.64
CA HIS A 51 16.83 0.76 3.03
C HIS A 51 17.33 -0.09 1.86
N GLY A 52 18.16 0.48 1.02
CA GLY A 52 18.83 -0.20 -0.08
C GLY A 52 18.42 0.25 -1.47
N GLY A 53 17.26 0.90 -1.61
CA GLY A 53 16.76 1.33 -2.91
C GLY A 53 17.56 2.44 -3.58
N ASP A 54 18.33 3.20 -2.82
CA ASP A 54 19.22 4.23 -3.34
C ASP A 54 20.27 3.66 -4.30
N ARG A 55 20.60 2.37 -4.15
CA ARG A 55 21.59 1.67 -4.98
C ARG A 55 20.99 1.01 -6.21
N TRP A 56 19.66 1.02 -6.36
CA TRP A 56 19.03 0.38 -7.50
C TRP A 56 19.29 1.15 -8.78
N MET A 57 19.39 0.40 -9.88
CA MET A 57 19.40 0.99 -11.21
C MET A 57 18.05 1.67 -11.49
N PRO A 58 18.03 2.70 -12.39
CA PRO A 58 16.81 3.45 -12.67
C PRO A 58 15.60 2.58 -13.04
N ASP A 59 15.79 1.53 -13.83
CA ASP A 59 14.69 0.63 -14.24
C ASP A 59 14.02 -0.04 -13.04
N LYS A 60 14.80 -0.46 -12.05
CA LYS A 60 14.27 -1.09 -10.84
C LYS A 60 13.49 -0.09 -9.99
N LYS A 61 13.97 1.16 -9.91
CA LYS A 61 13.26 2.23 -9.20
C LYS A 61 11.90 2.50 -9.83
N ILE A 62 11.84 2.54 -11.16
CA ILE A 62 10.59 2.71 -11.91
C ILE A 62 9.65 1.52 -11.67
N GLN A 63 10.18 0.31 -11.77
CA GLN A 63 9.40 -0.91 -11.52
C GLN A 63 8.77 -0.89 -10.13
N PHE A 64 9.53 -0.56 -9.11
CA PHE A 64 9.03 -0.47 -7.73
C PHE A 64 7.93 0.60 -7.61
N SER A 65 8.15 1.79 -8.15
CA SER A 65 7.20 2.90 -8.05
C SER A 65 5.87 2.61 -8.73
N ASN A 66 5.85 1.76 -9.75
CA ASN A 66 4.67 1.44 -10.54
C ASN A 66 4.13 0.03 -10.31
N ASP A 67 4.68 -0.72 -9.37
CA ASP A 67 4.25 -2.08 -9.10
C ASP A 67 2.85 -2.09 -8.46
N PRO A 68 1.83 -2.65 -9.14
CA PRO A 68 0.46 -2.68 -8.60
C PRO A 68 0.37 -3.39 -7.25
N LEU A 69 1.28 -4.32 -6.97
CA LEU A 69 1.32 -5.03 -5.69
C LEU A 69 1.56 -4.06 -4.53
N ASN A 70 2.29 -2.97 -4.78
CA ASN A 70 2.65 -1.97 -3.77
C ASN A 70 1.75 -0.72 -3.81
N LEU A 71 0.69 -0.73 -4.61
CA LEU A 71 -0.17 0.44 -4.80
C LEU A 71 -1.56 0.20 -4.25
N MET A 72 -2.09 1.18 -3.52
CA MET A 72 -3.43 1.10 -2.94
C MET A 72 -4.06 2.48 -2.87
N LEU A 73 -5.36 2.56 -3.18
CA LEU A 73 -6.13 3.80 -3.00
C LEU A 73 -6.49 3.97 -1.53
N VAL A 74 -6.08 5.09 -0.97
CA VAL A 74 -6.22 5.38 0.46
C VAL A 74 -6.64 6.83 0.65
N GLU A 75 -7.38 7.12 1.71
CA GLU A 75 -7.70 8.48 2.10
C GLU A 75 -6.42 9.30 2.30
N LYS A 76 -6.37 10.49 1.72
CA LYS A 76 -5.19 11.35 1.82
C LYS A 76 -4.75 11.63 3.27
N ARG A 77 -5.72 11.79 4.17
CA ARG A 77 -5.45 12.00 5.59
C ARG A 77 -4.71 10.81 6.21
N GLU A 78 -5.12 9.60 5.86
CA GLU A 78 -4.49 8.38 6.34
C GLU A 78 -3.08 8.20 5.76
N ILE A 79 -2.89 8.55 4.49
CA ILE A 79 -1.56 8.54 3.86
C ILE A 79 -0.60 9.47 4.62
N ARG A 80 -1.07 10.68 4.97
CA ARG A 80 -0.26 11.62 5.75
C ARG A 80 0.08 11.09 7.14
N ARG A 81 -0.88 10.41 7.78
CA ARG A 81 -0.67 9.80 9.10
C ARG A 81 0.36 8.68 9.03
N LYS A 82 0.32 7.87 7.99
CA LYS A 82 1.28 6.78 7.75
C LYS A 82 2.68 7.34 7.43
N SER A 83 2.75 8.33 6.54
CA SER A 83 4.01 8.91 6.07
C SER A 83 4.96 7.83 5.54
N ASP A 84 6.23 7.84 5.93
CA ASP A 84 7.24 6.87 5.55
C ASP A 84 7.50 5.80 6.63
N ARG A 85 6.54 5.62 7.53
CA ARG A 85 6.69 4.69 8.66
C ARG A 85 6.52 3.24 8.23
N GLY A 86 7.32 2.37 8.84
CA GLY A 86 7.16 0.93 8.72
C GLY A 86 6.15 0.37 9.72
N PRO A 87 5.89 -0.95 9.67
CA PRO A 87 4.84 -1.59 10.49
C PRO A 87 5.01 -1.46 12.00
N SER A 88 6.20 -1.21 12.50
CA SER A 88 6.40 -0.98 13.94
C SER A 88 5.87 0.37 14.42
N ARG A 89 5.62 1.30 13.50
CA ARG A 89 5.20 2.67 13.84
C ARG A 89 3.85 3.05 13.24
N TYR A 90 3.38 2.31 12.26
CA TYR A 90 2.07 2.49 11.65
C TYR A 90 1.46 1.16 11.30
N MET A 91 0.18 0.98 11.63
CA MET A 91 -0.60 -0.19 11.24
C MET A 91 -1.99 0.28 10.82
N PRO A 92 -2.55 -0.26 9.72
CA PRO A 92 -3.94 0.02 9.35
C PRO A 92 -4.91 -0.66 10.31
N ARG A 93 -6.22 -0.58 10.02
CA ARG A 93 -7.24 -1.25 10.82
C ARG A 93 -6.96 -2.74 11.00
N ASP A 94 -7.45 -3.32 12.09
CA ASP A 94 -7.17 -4.71 12.44
C ASP A 94 -7.59 -5.70 11.35
N GLU A 95 -8.70 -5.44 10.68
CA GLU A 95 -9.24 -6.32 9.63
C GLU A 95 -8.34 -6.41 8.40
N PHE A 96 -7.44 -5.45 8.21
CA PHE A 96 -6.51 -5.43 7.09
C PHE A 96 -5.07 -5.74 7.48
N LYS A 97 -4.74 -5.79 8.75
CA LYS A 97 -3.35 -5.88 9.20
C LYS A 97 -2.63 -7.13 8.70
N CYS A 98 -3.32 -8.27 8.59
CA CYS A 98 -2.70 -9.51 8.13
C CYS A 98 -2.26 -9.41 6.67
N GLU A 99 -3.12 -8.93 5.78
CA GLU A 99 -2.75 -8.67 4.38
C GLU A 99 -1.68 -7.59 4.27
N TYR A 100 -1.78 -6.56 5.09
CA TYR A 100 -0.84 -5.44 5.08
C TYR A 100 0.59 -5.91 5.36
N VAL A 101 0.80 -6.68 6.42
CA VAL A 101 2.14 -7.18 6.76
C VAL A 101 2.61 -8.25 5.78
N GLN A 102 1.69 -9.06 5.23
CA GLN A 102 2.00 -10.00 4.16
C GLN A 102 2.56 -9.26 2.94
N LEU A 103 1.93 -8.16 2.56
CA LEU A 103 2.40 -7.32 1.44
C LEU A 103 3.78 -6.73 1.73
N TRP A 104 4.02 -6.21 2.93
CA TRP A 104 5.33 -5.74 3.33
C TRP A 104 6.40 -6.80 3.15
N ASP A 105 6.12 -8.02 3.63
CA ASP A 105 7.07 -9.13 3.55
C ASP A 105 7.37 -9.52 2.10
N VAL A 106 6.33 -9.72 1.31
CA VAL A 106 6.47 -10.14 -0.10
C VAL A 106 7.17 -9.08 -0.93
N ILE A 107 6.79 -7.81 -0.77
CA ILE A 107 7.38 -6.71 -1.55
C ILE A 107 8.83 -6.50 -1.15
N ALA A 108 9.15 -6.53 0.14
CA ALA A 108 10.53 -6.39 0.61
C ALA A 108 11.42 -7.50 0.04
N ASN A 109 10.94 -8.74 0.02
CA ASN A 109 11.66 -9.87 -0.57
C ASN A 109 11.83 -9.71 -2.08
N LYS A 110 10.78 -9.27 -2.76
CA LYS A 110 10.81 -9.08 -4.22
C LYS A 110 11.88 -8.09 -4.66
N TYR A 111 12.07 -7.01 -3.90
CA TYR A 111 12.99 -5.92 -4.26
C TYR A 111 14.29 -5.92 -3.46
N GLY A 112 14.45 -6.84 -2.52
CA GLY A 112 15.64 -6.89 -1.69
C GLY A 112 15.75 -5.71 -0.73
N ILE A 113 14.62 -5.20 -0.24
CA ILE A 113 14.59 -4.10 0.73
C ILE A 113 15.00 -4.66 2.10
N GLN A 114 15.96 -4.00 2.74
CA GLN A 114 16.44 -4.38 4.06
C GLN A 114 15.60 -3.71 5.13
N LEU A 115 14.61 -4.44 5.64
CA LEU A 115 13.71 -3.92 6.67
C LEU A 115 14.45 -3.61 7.97
N GLU A 116 14.06 -2.55 8.65
CA GLU A 116 14.51 -2.29 10.01
C GLU A 116 14.14 -3.47 10.91
N SER A 117 14.98 -3.75 11.92
CA SER A 117 14.77 -4.90 12.82
C SER A 117 13.42 -4.84 13.53
N GLY A 118 12.99 -3.65 13.96
CA GLY A 118 11.70 -3.44 14.60
C GLY A 118 10.53 -3.74 13.67
N ASP A 119 10.63 -3.34 12.42
CA ASP A 119 9.60 -3.61 11.41
C ASP A 119 9.54 -5.10 11.08
N ARG A 120 10.68 -5.73 10.91
CA ARG A 120 10.76 -7.18 10.68
C ARG A 120 10.14 -7.97 11.84
N HIS A 121 10.44 -7.56 13.05
CA HIS A 121 9.87 -8.17 14.26
C HIS A 121 8.35 -8.02 14.28
N GLU A 122 7.84 -6.83 14.01
CA GLU A 122 6.39 -6.58 14.02
C GLU A 122 5.67 -7.37 12.93
N ILE A 123 6.23 -7.45 11.72
CA ILE A 123 5.68 -8.27 10.64
C ILE A 123 5.55 -9.73 11.09
N ARG A 124 6.61 -10.30 11.66
CA ARG A 124 6.59 -11.68 12.14
C ARG A 124 5.56 -11.88 13.24
N ARG A 125 5.50 -10.96 14.19
CA ARG A 125 4.56 -11.04 15.31
C ARG A 125 3.11 -11.06 14.81
N VAL A 126 2.78 -10.16 13.89
CA VAL A 126 1.43 -10.10 13.32
C VAL A 126 1.12 -11.35 12.49
N LEU A 127 2.05 -11.78 11.61
CA LEU A 127 1.85 -12.97 10.78
C LEU A 127 1.61 -14.22 11.60
N GLN A 128 2.32 -14.41 12.71
CA GLN A 128 2.12 -15.56 13.60
C GLN A 128 0.72 -15.63 14.19
N GLY A 129 0.08 -14.48 14.39
CA GLY A 129 -1.28 -14.40 14.89
C GLY A 129 -2.36 -14.43 13.82
N CYS A 130 -1.97 -14.48 12.54
CA CYS A 130 -2.93 -14.46 11.43
C CYS A 130 -3.40 -15.88 11.10
N PRO A 131 -4.73 -16.13 11.05
CA PRO A 131 -5.23 -17.40 10.51
C PRO A 131 -4.91 -17.49 9.02
N VAL A 132 -4.78 -18.72 8.51
CA VAL A 132 -4.42 -18.95 7.10
C VAL A 132 -5.40 -18.29 6.13
N ASP A 133 -6.69 -18.30 6.46
CA ASP A 133 -7.73 -17.69 5.63
C ASP A 133 -7.74 -16.15 5.66
N ALA A 134 -7.01 -15.52 6.58
CA ALA A 134 -6.82 -14.08 6.61
C ALA A 134 -5.69 -13.61 5.69
N LEU A 135 -4.92 -14.52 5.11
CA LEU A 135 -3.85 -14.23 4.18
C LEU A 135 -4.37 -14.39 2.74
N ASP A 136 -3.90 -13.53 1.86
CA ASP A 136 -4.27 -13.62 0.45
C ASP A 136 -3.30 -14.56 -0.27
N PRO A 137 -3.74 -15.74 -0.74
CA PRO A 137 -2.85 -16.68 -1.42
C PRO A 137 -2.31 -16.13 -2.74
N SER A 138 -2.99 -15.19 -3.39
CA SER A 138 -2.52 -14.59 -4.63
C SER A 138 -1.26 -13.73 -4.42
N ILE A 139 -1.09 -13.16 -3.23
CA ILE A 139 0.07 -12.34 -2.90
C ILE A 139 1.33 -13.20 -2.82
N THR A 140 1.26 -14.37 -2.20
CA THR A 140 2.41 -15.26 -2.03
C THR A 140 2.83 -15.93 -3.33
N ALA A 141 1.98 -15.96 -4.34
CA ALA A 141 2.26 -16.54 -5.65
C ALA A 141 3.05 -15.60 -6.57
N GLN A 142 3.34 -14.37 -6.14
CA GLN A 142 4.12 -13.40 -6.94
C GLN A 142 5.64 -13.77 -7.02
#